data_6de067f6e3224e9a852438d1b85f5c4f
#
_entry.id   6de067f6e3224e9a852438d1b85f5c4f
#
_cell.length_a   1.000
_cell.length_b   1.000
_cell.length_c   1.000
_cell.angle_alpha   90.00
_cell.angle_beta   90.00
_cell.angle_gamma   90.00
#
_symmetry.space_group_name_H-M   'P 1'
#
loop_
_entity.id
_entity.type
_entity.pdbx_description
1 polymer ?
#
loop_
_entity_poly.entity_id
_entity_poly.type
_entity_poly.pdbx_seq_one_letter_code
_entity_poly.pdbx_strand_id
1 'polypeptide(L)'
;SFGELVGRVRKACLDAFANQDYPFEKIVDDLQPERDLSRNPLFQVMFALQNAPEDRLEIPDLSFSVLDLQRTTAQFDIVLDMWETEGGLLGVFEFSTDLFDESTIKCMAEHLTTLLRGVAEDDSQRLADFPLLDASAERRLLVEFSGPRRSYPVERPLHALFEQIARDHPDRTAAVHGGNSLRYADLNVRANRIAWSLRASNLQPN
;
A
#
# COMPACT_ATOMS: atom_id res chain seq x y z
N SER A 1 21.17 -5.19 -2.61
CA SER A 1 21.35 -4.07 -1.65
C SER A 1 21.00 -2.73 -2.30
N PHE A 2 20.87 -1.70 -1.48
CA PHE A 2 20.66 -0.33 -1.99
C PHE A 2 21.90 0.16 -2.78
N GLY A 3 23.11 -0.14 -2.31
CA GLY A 3 24.33 0.19 -3.02
C GLY A 3 24.40 -0.42 -4.43
N GLU A 4 23.93 -1.65 -4.62
CA GLU A 4 23.80 -2.27 -5.96
C GLU A 4 22.75 -1.56 -6.82
N LEU A 5 21.62 -1.12 -6.22
CA LEU A 5 20.61 -0.34 -6.92
C LEU A 5 21.19 0.98 -7.44
N VAL A 6 21.95 1.70 -6.62
CA VAL A 6 22.62 2.95 -7.02
C VAL A 6 23.54 2.70 -8.23
N GLY A 7 24.30 1.61 -8.22
CA GLY A 7 25.15 1.23 -9.36
C GLY A 7 24.36 0.97 -10.65
N ARG A 8 23.21 0.30 -10.54
CA ARG A 8 22.30 0.03 -11.66
C ARG A 8 21.65 1.31 -12.20
N VAL A 9 21.16 2.18 -11.31
CA VAL A 9 20.57 3.46 -11.67
C VAL A 9 21.58 4.35 -12.37
N ARG A 10 22.81 4.46 -11.82
CA ARG A 10 23.89 5.20 -12.45
C ARG A 10 24.16 4.75 -13.89
N LYS A 11 24.22 3.43 -14.10
CA LYS A 11 24.43 2.88 -15.45
C LYS A 11 23.27 3.27 -16.38
N ALA A 12 22.03 3.08 -15.93
CA ALA A 12 20.83 3.41 -16.73
C ALA A 12 20.79 4.90 -17.10
N CYS A 13 21.12 5.80 -16.16
CA CYS A 13 21.20 7.24 -16.43
C CYS A 13 22.29 7.57 -17.46
N LEU A 14 23.48 6.99 -17.33
CA LEU A 14 24.55 7.22 -18.30
C LEU A 14 24.18 6.72 -19.71
N ASP A 15 23.54 5.57 -19.80
CA ASP A 15 23.05 5.01 -21.06
C ASP A 15 21.95 5.92 -21.66
N ALA A 16 21.06 6.46 -20.83
CA ALA A 16 20.02 7.41 -21.26
C ALA A 16 20.63 8.72 -21.78
N PHE A 17 21.58 9.30 -21.03
CA PHE A 17 22.28 10.53 -21.46
C PHE A 17 23.06 10.34 -22.76
N ALA A 18 23.61 9.18 -23.01
CA ALA A 18 24.27 8.87 -24.29
C ALA A 18 23.30 8.88 -25.48
N ASN A 19 22.00 8.77 -25.23
CA ASN A 19 20.95 8.73 -26.26
C ASN A 19 19.95 9.90 -26.13
N GLN A 20 20.28 10.95 -25.38
CA GLN A 20 19.37 12.07 -25.10
C GLN A 20 18.90 12.87 -26.32
N ASP A 21 19.62 12.79 -27.43
CA ASP A 21 19.27 13.47 -28.68
C ASP A 21 18.12 12.79 -29.43
N TYR A 22 17.68 11.60 -28.99
CA TYR A 22 16.56 10.89 -29.60
C TYR A 22 15.23 11.53 -29.16
N PRO A 23 14.43 12.09 -30.10
CA PRO A 23 13.22 12.82 -29.74
C PRO A 23 12.17 11.93 -29.08
N PHE A 24 11.47 12.47 -28.08
CA PHE A 24 10.42 11.74 -27.34
C PHE A 24 9.31 11.24 -28.27
N GLU A 25 8.88 12.05 -29.23
CA GLU A 25 7.85 11.70 -30.20
C GLU A 25 8.24 10.47 -31.03
N LYS A 26 9.54 10.35 -31.36
CA LYS A 26 10.06 9.17 -32.05
C LYS A 26 10.03 7.91 -31.18
N ILE A 27 10.31 8.05 -29.87
CA ILE A 27 10.20 6.94 -28.92
C ILE A 27 8.74 6.45 -28.88
N VAL A 28 7.77 7.37 -28.81
CA VAL A 28 6.35 7.03 -28.83
C VAL A 28 5.96 6.35 -30.14
N ASP A 29 6.45 6.83 -31.28
CA ASP A 29 6.16 6.23 -32.59
C ASP A 29 6.76 4.82 -32.74
N ASP A 30 7.98 4.59 -32.23
CA ASP A 30 8.65 3.29 -32.31
C ASP A 30 8.03 2.25 -31.38
N LEU A 31 7.60 2.66 -30.18
CA LEU A 31 6.99 1.77 -29.19
C LEU A 31 5.50 1.51 -29.43
N GLN A 32 4.82 2.39 -30.17
CA GLN A 32 3.39 2.30 -30.50
C GLN A 32 2.51 1.94 -29.29
N PRO A 33 2.61 2.68 -28.17
CA PRO A 33 1.79 2.40 -26.99
C PRO A 33 0.31 2.56 -27.33
N GLU A 34 -0.55 1.90 -26.56
CA GLU A 34 -2.00 2.08 -26.67
C GLU A 34 -2.35 3.55 -26.47
N ARG A 35 -3.04 4.15 -27.45
CA ARG A 35 -3.37 5.58 -27.42
C ARG A 35 -4.52 5.85 -26.47
N ASP A 36 -4.23 6.44 -25.34
CA ASP A 36 -5.19 6.99 -24.41
C ASP A 36 -4.93 8.50 -24.26
N LEU A 37 -5.89 9.32 -24.69
CA LEU A 37 -5.77 10.79 -24.64
C LEU A 37 -5.85 11.34 -23.21
N SER A 38 -6.24 10.52 -22.23
CA SER A 38 -6.32 10.91 -20.82
C SER A 38 -5.01 10.74 -20.07
N ARG A 39 -3.99 10.12 -20.68
CA ARG A 39 -2.73 9.74 -20.02
C ARG A 39 -1.51 10.04 -20.89
N ASN A 40 -0.38 10.26 -20.22
CA ASN A 40 0.90 10.28 -20.92
C ASN A 40 1.16 8.90 -21.55
N PRO A 41 1.62 8.83 -22.82
CA PRO A 41 1.74 7.55 -23.53
C PRO A 41 2.76 6.58 -22.94
N LEU A 42 3.78 7.04 -22.21
CA LEU A 42 4.87 6.19 -21.73
C LEU A 42 4.93 6.05 -20.20
N PHE A 43 4.63 7.11 -19.47
CA PHE A 43 4.73 7.10 -18.01
C PHE A 43 3.75 8.07 -17.36
N GLN A 44 3.26 7.72 -16.19
CA GLN A 44 2.32 8.49 -15.40
C GLN A 44 2.96 9.05 -14.12
N VAL A 45 4.15 8.55 -13.77
CA VAL A 45 4.88 8.97 -12.57
C VAL A 45 6.23 9.53 -12.99
N MET A 46 6.58 10.70 -12.49
CA MET A 46 7.85 11.35 -12.74
C MET A 46 8.58 11.61 -11.42
N PHE A 47 9.89 11.38 -11.44
CA PHE A 47 10.80 11.77 -10.38
C PHE A 47 11.93 12.61 -10.96
N ALA A 48 12.21 13.77 -10.36
CA ALA A 48 13.33 14.60 -10.75
C ALA A 48 14.12 15.07 -9.51
N LEU A 49 15.44 14.92 -9.56
CA LEU A 49 16.35 15.54 -8.62
C LEU A 49 16.93 16.80 -9.30
N GLN A 50 16.49 17.97 -8.83
CA GLN A 50 16.90 19.27 -9.35
C GLN A 50 18.24 19.64 -8.72
N ASN A 51 19.34 19.24 -9.35
CA ASN A 51 20.70 19.49 -8.89
C ASN A 51 21.48 20.47 -9.79
N ALA A 52 20.75 21.17 -10.67
CA ALA A 52 21.38 22.25 -11.44
C ALA A 52 21.80 23.37 -10.49
N PRO A 53 23.02 23.93 -10.63
CA PRO A 53 23.43 25.08 -9.85
C PRO A 53 22.40 26.21 -10.04
N GLU A 54 21.81 26.70 -8.95
CA GLU A 54 21.07 27.94 -9.01
C GLU A 54 22.09 29.08 -9.16
N ASP A 55 22.27 29.54 -10.37
CA ASP A 55 22.96 30.83 -10.60
C ASP A 55 22.09 31.91 -9.95
N ARG A 56 22.44 32.30 -8.73
CA ARG A 56 21.81 33.45 -8.08
C ARG A 56 22.17 34.68 -8.92
N LEU A 57 21.19 35.12 -9.67
CA LEU A 57 21.33 36.36 -10.47
C LEU A 57 21.36 37.55 -9.49
N GLU A 58 22.58 37.98 -9.11
CA GLU A 58 22.78 39.16 -8.27
C GLU A 58 22.85 40.37 -9.18
N ILE A 59 21.77 41.11 -9.24
CA ILE A 59 21.74 42.41 -9.93
C ILE A 59 21.72 43.50 -8.86
N PRO A 60 22.65 44.48 -8.90
CA PRO A 60 22.63 45.58 -7.95
C PRO A 60 21.26 46.28 -7.93
N ASP A 61 20.75 46.55 -6.72
CA ASP A 61 19.46 47.19 -6.47
C ASP A 61 18.21 46.41 -6.89
N LEU A 62 18.31 45.10 -7.23
CA LEU A 62 17.20 44.23 -7.54
C LEU A 62 17.21 43.00 -6.62
N SER A 63 16.08 42.75 -5.97
CA SER A 63 15.84 41.49 -5.23
C SER A 63 14.85 40.63 -5.97
N PHE A 64 15.20 39.33 -6.15
CA PHE A 64 14.34 38.35 -6.75
C PHE A 64 13.76 37.47 -5.66
N SER A 65 12.46 37.22 -5.71
CA SER A 65 11.79 36.23 -4.88
C SER A 65 11.00 35.25 -5.75
N VAL A 66 11.07 33.98 -5.42
CA VAL A 66 10.23 32.97 -6.06
C VAL A 66 8.81 33.10 -5.50
N LEU A 67 7.84 33.29 -6.38
CA LEU A 67 6.42 33.25 -6.02
C LEU A 67 5.93 31.80 -6.19
N ASP A 68 5.41 31.24 -5.13
CA ASP A 68 4.72 29.94 -5.18
C ASP A 68 3.34 30.11 -5.84
N LEU A 69 3.26 29.73 -7.11
CA LEU A 69 2.01 29.74 -7.85
C LEU A 69 1.35 28.38 -7.72
N GLN A 70 0.20 28.32 -7.07
CA GLN A 70 -0.61 27.12 -7.03
C GLN A 70 -1.02 26.70 -8.45
N ARG A 71 -0.48 25.60 -8.93
CA ARG A 71 -0.90 25.01 -10.18
C ARG A 71 -2.23 24.28 -9.95
N THR A 72 -3.18 24.47 -10.86
CA THR A 72 -4.51 23.84 -10.78
C THR A 72 -4.63 22.61 -11.66
N THR A 73 -3.58 22.25 -12.41
CA THR A 73 -3.55 21.11 -13.33
C THR A 73 -2.28 20.32 -13.13
N ALA A 74 -2.39 19.00 -12.99
CA ALA A 74 -1.26 18.09 -12.98
C ALA A 74 -1.04 17.52 -14.38
N GLN A 75 0.21 17.51 -14.84
CA GLN A 75 0.58 16.96 -16.15
C GLN A 75 0.73 15.43 -16.11
N PHE A 76 1.09 14.88 -14.95
CA PHE A 76 1.23 13.47 -14.68
C PHE A 76 0.36 13.08 -13.48
N ASP A 77 0.17 11.79 -13.28
CA ASP A 77 -0.59 11.30 -12.12
C ASP A 77 0.10 11.70 -10.81
N ILE A 78 1.44 11.54 -10.76
CA ILE A 78 2.29 11.97 -9.63
C ILE A 78 3.63 12.48 -10.19
N VAL A 79 4.08 13.61 -9.67
CA VAL A 79 5.45 14.11 -9.83
C VAL A 79 6.06 14.28 -8.45
N LEU A 80 7.29 13.84 -8.28
CA LEU A 80 8.12 14.16 -7.13
C LEU A 80 9.35 14.94 -7.61
N ASP A 81 9.38 16.21 -7.30
CA ASP A 81 10.56 17.05 -7.48
C ASP A 81 11.33 17.13 -6.16
N MET A 82 12.64 16.96 -6.22
CA MET A 82 13.51 17.08 -5.05
C MET A 82 14.67 18.04 -5.31
N TRP A 83 15.06 18.75 -4.27
CA TRP A 83 16.20 19.68 -4.28
C TRP A 83 17.13 19.37 -3.13
N GLU A 84 18.42 19.54 -3.37
CA GLU A 84 19.42 19.59 -2.32
C GLU A 84 19.49 21.02 -1.76
N THR A 85 19.35 21.16 -0.45
CA THR A 85 19.39 22.44 0.27
C THR A 85 20.43 22.39 1.39
N GLU A 86 20.77 23.54 1.97
CA GLU A 86 21.67 23.58 3.13
C GLU A 86 21.15 22.77 4.34
N GLY A 87 19.83 22.59 4.44
CA GLY A 87 19.16 21.84 5.51
C GLY A 87 18.92 20.35 5.21
N GLY A 88 19.30 19.87 4.01
CA GLY A 88 19.05 18.51 3.55
C GLY A 88 18.25 18.45 2.25
N LEU A 89 17.45 17.42 2.08
CA LEU A 89 16.62 17.25 0.89
C LEU A 89 15.23 17.86 1.10
N LEU A 90 14.82 18.73 0.18
CA LEU A 90 13.44 19.21 0.06
C LEU A 90 12.74 18.44 -1.04
N GLY A 91 11.53 17.94 -0.79
CA GLY A 91 10.71 17.24 -1.78
C GLY A 91 9.34 17.90 -1.90
N VAL A 92 8.85 18.03 -3.13
CA VAL A 92 7.51 18.53 -3.44
C VAL A 92 6.78 17.50 -4.30
N PHE A 93 5.56 17.11 -3.87
CA PHE A 93 4.67 16.28 -4.66
C PHE A 93 3.65 17.14 -5.39
N GLU A 94 3.58 16.99 -6.72
CA GLU A 94 2.46 17.42 -7.55
C GLU A 94 1.68 16.17 -7.95
N PHE A 95 0.35 16.18 -7.82
CA PHE A 95 -0.46 15.00 -8.09
C PHE A 95 -1.85 15.35 -8.61
N SER A 96 -2.46 14.42 -9.33
CA SER A 96 -3.85 14.53 -9.80
C SER A 96 -4.82 14.28 -8.64
N THR A 97 -5.62 15.29 -8.29
CA THR A 97 -6.67 15.19 -7.25
C THR A 97 -7.86 14.34 -7.68
N ASP A 98 -7.97 14.00 -8.97
CA ASP A 98 -8.97 13.06 -9.47
C ASP A 98 -8.59 11.60 -9.17
N LEU A 99 -7.31 11.33 -8.90
CA LEU A 99 -6.78 9.99 -8.66
C LEU A 99 -6.34 9.75 -7.21
N PHE A 100 -5.89 10.79 -6.52
CA PHE A 100 -5.28 10.66 -5.20
C PHE A 100 -5.84 11.68 -4.22
N ASP A 101 -6.17 11.20 -3.03
CA ASP A 101 -6.44 12.06 -1.88
C ASP A 101 -5.12 12.61 -1.31
N GLU A 102 -5.15 13.84 -0.79
CA GLU A 102 -4.01 14.47 -0.12
C GLU A 102 -3.43 13.60 1.00
N SER A 103 -4.29 12.90 1.75
CA SER A 103 -3.88 11.99 2.81
C SER A 103 -3.03 10.82 2.30
N THR A 104 -3.32 10.32 1.10
CA THR A 104 -2.54 9.27 0.44
C THR A 104 -1.15 9.76 0.09
N ILE A 105 -1.05 10.94 -0.51
CA ILE A 105 0.25 11.54 -0.86
C ILE A 105 1.07 11.86 0.38
N LYS A 106 0.43 12.33 1.45
CA LYS A 106 1.09 12.56 2.73
C LYS A 106 1.69 11.26 3.30
N CYS A 107 0.94 10.17 3.28
CA CYS A 107 1.47 8.86 3.67
C CYS A 107 2.65 8.42 2.80
N MET A 108 2.60 8.65 1.48
CA MET A 108 3.72 8.35 0.58
C MET A 108 4.97 9.15 0.95
N ALA A 109 4.83 10.43 1.28
CA ALA A 109 5.93 11.28 1.72
C ALA A 109 6.53 10.79 3.06
N GLU A 110 5.70 10.37 4.00
CA GLU A 110 6.12 9.77 5.27
C GLU A 110 6.89 8.46 5.05
N HIS A 111 6.39 7.59 4.18
CA HIS A 111 7.06 6.33 3.81
C HIS A 111 8.41 6.57 3.13
N LEU A 112 8.47 7.52 2.19
CA LEU A 112 9.71 7.90 1.53
C LEU A 112 10.74 8.42 2.54
N THR A 113 10.31 9.28 3.47
CA THR A 113 11.17 9.82 4.52
C THR A 113 11.73 8.70 5.42
N THR A 114 10.89 7.74 5.78
CA THR A 114 11.29 6.58 6.61
C THR A 114 12.30 5.71 5.86
N LEU A 115 12.05 5.44 4.58
CA LEU A 115 12.94 4.70 3.71
C LEU A 115 14.31 5.39 3.58
N LEU A 116 14.33 6.69 3.29
CA LEU A 116 15.57 7.45 3.13
C LEU A 116 16.40 7.49 4.42
N ARG A 117 15.76 7.56 5.59
CA ARG A 117 16.47 7.44 6.87
C ARG A 117 17.12 6.08 7.03
N GLY A 118 16.38 4.99 6.75
CA GLY A 118 16.95 3.63 6.82
C GLY A 118 18.13 3.45 5.88
N VAL A 119 18.03 3.97 4.66
CA VAL A 119 19.14 3.95 3.69
C VAL A 119 20.35 4.74 4.18
N ALA A 120 20.14 5.91 4.80
CA ALA A 120 21.23 6.73 5.35
C ALA A 120 21.91 6.07 6.55
N GLU A 121 21.21 5.20 7.29
CA GLU A 121 21.78 4.44 8.41
C GLU A 121 22.61 3.23 7.93
N ASP A 122 22.12 2.49 6.93
CA ASP A 122 22.82 1.31 6.40
C ASP A 122 22.37 1.03 4.95
N ASP A 123 23.18 1.42 3.98
CA ASP A 123 22.94 1.21 2.55
C ASP A 123 23.25 -0.22 2.06
N SER A 124 23.85 -1.04 2.91
CA SER A 124 24.19 -2.43 2.59
C SER A 124 23.01 -3.39 2.70
N GLN A 125 21.93 -2.98 3.36
CA GLN A 125 20.73 -3.78 3.53
C GLN A 125 20.04 -4.10 2.19
N ARG A 126 19.26 -5.18 2.19
CA ARG A 126 18.43 -5.53 1.04
C ARG A 126 17.25 -4.56 0.95
N LEU A 127 16.85 -4.22 -0.28
CA LEU A 127 15.72 -3.28 -0.50
C LEU A 127 14.43 -3.70 0.20
N ALA A 128 14.17 -5.01 0.30
CA ALA A 128 12.97 -5.55 0.93
C ALA A 128 12.99 -5.46 2.48
N ASP A 129 14.15 -5.21 3.07
CA ASP A 129 14.34 -5.22 4.53
C ASP A 129 14.24 -3.79 5.12
N PHE A 130 14.20 -2.76 4.26
CA PHE A 130 14.01 -1.38 4.73
C PHE A 130 12.59 -1.15 5.24
N PRO A 131 12.43 -0.50 6.41
CA PRO A 131 11.12 -0.14 6.91
C PRO A 131 10.49 0.96 6.03
N LEU A 132 9.22 0.77 5.67
CA LEU A 132 8.41 1.81 5.01
C LEU A 132 7.53 2.56 6.01
N LEU A 133 7.22 1.92 7.13
CA LEU A 133 6.33 2.44 8.16
C LEU A 133 7.13 2.87 9.37
N ASP A 134 6.77 3.99 9.95
CA ASP A 134 7.20 4.33 11.28
C ASP A 134 6.43 3.50 12.34
N ALA A 135 6.89 3.50 13.59
CA ALA A 135 6.28 2.74 14.67
C ALA A 135 4.80 3.12 14.93
N SER A 136 4.39 4.34 14.61
CA SER A 136 3.01 4.80 14.80
C SER A 136 2.10 4.26 13.70
N ALA A 137 2.54 4.28 12.46
CA ALA A 137 1.81 3.73 11.31
C ALA A 137 1.69 2.21 11.41
N GLU A 138 2.76 1.52 11.80
CA GLU A 138 2.76 0.08 12.06
C GLU A 138 1.74 -0.29 13.14
N ARG A 139 1.75 0.41 14.27
CA ARG A 139 0.79 0.19 15.36
C ARG A 139 -0.64 0.42 14.90
N ARG A 140 -0.90 1.43 14.08
CA ARG A 140 -2.23 1.72 13.54
C ARG A 140 -2.74 0.56 12.69
N LEU A 141 -1.91 0.04 11.79
CA LEU A 141 -2.25 -1.09 10.93
C LEU A 141 -2.48 -2.38 11.73
N LEU A 142 -1.58 -2.69 12.67
CA LEU A 142 -1.62 -3.96 13.41
C LEU A 142 -2.66 -3.98 14.54
N VAL A 143 -3.01 -2.83 15.11
CA VAL A 143 -3.89 -2.75 16.28
C VAL A 143 -5.24 -2.13 15.93
N GLU A 144 -5.25 -0.93 15.35
CA GLU A 144 -6.49 -0.17 15.14
C GLU A 144 -7.31 -0.77 13.99
N PHE A 145 -6.66 -1.15 12.88
CA PHE A 145 -7.35 -1.75 11.72
C PHE A 145 -7.67 -3.23 11.91
N SER A 146 -7.05 -3.92 12.86
CA SER A 146 -7.38 -5.31 13.19
C SER A 146 -8.74 -5.47 13.86
N GLY A 147 -9.38 -4.36 14.24
CA GLY A 147 -10.64 -4.35 14.96
C GLY A 147 -10.53 -4.81 16.43
N PRO A 148 -11.63 -4.79 17.17
CA PRO A 148 -11.60 -5.15 18.58
C PRO A 148 -11.27 -6.64 18.75
N ARG A 149 -10.26 -6.93 19.57
CA ARG A 149 -9.97 -8.31 19.98
C ARG A 149 -11.18 -8.85 20.77
N ARG A 150 -11.88 -9.81 20.19
CA ARG A 150 -12.93 -10.53 20.91
C ARG A 150 -12.31 -11.73 21.60
N SER A 151 -12.58 -11.87 22.90
CA SER A 151 -12.23 -13.07 23.65
C SER A 151 -13.20 -14.17 23.25
N TYR A 152 -12.68 -15.25 22.70
CA TYR A 152 -13.42 -16.45 22.40
C TYR A 152 -13.00 -17.54 23.40
N PRO A 153 -13.91 -18.41 23.85
CA PRO A 153 -13.57 -19.53 24.71
C PRO A 153 -12.78 -20.59 23.93
N VAL A 154 -11.48 -20.36 23.78
CA VAL A 154 -10.56 -21.18 22.96
C VAL A 154 -10.46 -22.64 23.49
N GLU A 155 -10.75 -22.83 24.79
CA GLU A 155 -10.68 -24.16 25.45
C GLU A 155 -11.91 -24.99 25.17
N ARG A 156 -12.96 -24.45 24.57
CA ARG A 156 -14.18 -25.18 24.28
C ARG A 156 -14.21 -25.62 22.82
N PRO A 157 -14.39 -26.93 22.55
CA PRO A 157 -14.58 -27.40 21.18
C PRO A 157 -15.86 -26.81 20.58
N LEU A 158 -15.88 -26.62 19.26
CA LEU A 158 -16.98 -25.94 18.55
C LEU A 158 -18.35 -26.59 18.79
N HIS A 159 -18.39 -27.93 18.87
CA HIS A 159 -19.63 -28.67 19.16
C HIS A 159 -20.18 -28.34 20.55
N ALA A 160 -19.32 -28.11 21.56
CA ALA A 160 -19.79 -27.77 22.90
C ALA A 160 -20.47 -26.40 22.96
N LEU A 161 -20.00 -25.42 22.13
CA LEU A 161 -20.65 -24.12 21.97
C LEU A 161 -22.02 -24.27 21.31
N PHE A 162 -22.11 -25.09 20.27
CA PHE A 162 -23.39 -25.43 19.63
C PHE A 162 -24.36 -26.08 20.59
N GLU A 163 -23.94 -27.10 21.36
CA GLU A 163 -24.76 -27.79 22.35
C GLU A 163 -25.24 -26.85 23.46
N GLN A 164 -24.43 -25.89 23.85
CA GLN A 164 -24.84 -24.85 24.79
C GLN A 164 -25.98 -24.00 24.22
N ILE A 165 -25.82 -23.50 22.96
CA ILE A 165 -26.87 -22.72 22.29
C ILE A 165 -28.16 -23.55 22.14
N ALA A 166 -28.04 -24.82 21.81
CA ALA A 166 -29.20 -25.71 21.68
C ALA A 166 -29.93 -25.95 23.02
N ARG A 167 -29.21 -25.90 24.15
CA ARG A 167 -29.80 -25.94 25.49
C ARG A 167 -30.45 -24.62 25.91
N ASP A 168 -29.77 -23.51 25.63
CA ASP A 168 -30.21 -22.20 26.09
C ASP A 168 -31.36 -21.64 25.22
N HIS A 169 -31.41 -22.03 23.94
CA HIS A 169 -32.38 -21.57 22.98
C HIS A 169 -32.95 -22.69 22.08
N PRO A 170 -33.59 -23.72 22.65
CA PRO A 170 -33.99 -24.93 21.93
C PRO A 170 -34.96 -24.67 20.77
N ASP A 171 -35.89 -23.73 20.94
CA ASP A 171 -36.93 -23.42 19.97
C ASP A 171 -36.51 -22.42 18.87
N ARG A 172 -35.32 -21.86 18.99
CA ARG A 172 -34.82 -20.91 18.01
C ARG A 172 -34.48 -21.63 16.71
N THR A 173 -34.73 -20.99 15.55
CA THR A 173 -34.38 -21.53 14.23
C THR A 173 -32.86 -21.60 14.09
N ALA A 174 -32.33 -22.78 13.83
CA ALA A 174 -30.92 -23.05 13.61
C ALA A 174 -30.54 -23.04 12.12
N ALA A 175 -31.44 -23.51 11.25
CA ALA A 175 -31.20 -23.56 9.81
C ALA A 175 -32.51 -23.37 9.02
N VAL A 176 -32.40 -22.78 7.83
CA VAL A 176 -33.51 -22.62 6.89
C VAL A 176 -33.02 -23.03 5.49
N HIS A 177 -33.81 -23.88 4.84
CA HIS A 177 -33.55 -24.29 3.47
C HIS A 177 -34.85 -24.58 2.72
N GLY A 178 -35.07 -24.03 1.55
CA GLY A 178 -36.22 -24.30 0.68
C GLY A 178 -37.60 -24.11 1.38
N GLY A 179 -37.73 -23.09 2.24
CA GLY A 179 -38.95 -22.83 3.01
C GLY A 179 -39.13 -23.69 4.27
N ASN A 180 -38.29 -24.68 4.49
CA ASN A 180 -38.27 -25.48 5.72
C ASN A 180 -37.34 -24.86 6.75
N SER A 181 -37.74 -24.85 8.02
CA SER A 181 -36.93 -24.40 9.15
C SER A 181 -36.65 -25.56 10.11
N LEU A 182 -35.44 -25.57 10.67
CA LEU A 182 -35.02 -26.57 11.67
C LEU A 182 -34.61 -25.81 12.94
N ARG A 183 -35.16 -26.26 14.09
CA ARG A 183 -34.83 -25.67 15.40
C ARG A 183 -33.52 -26.23 15.95
N TYR A 184 -32.87 -25.48 16.86
CA TYR A 184 -31.65 -25.95 17.53
C TYR A 184 -31.82 -27.28 18.24
N ALA A 185 -32.94 -27.49 18.93
CA ALA A 185 -33.22 -28.77 19.57
C ALA A 185 -33.26 -29.94 18.57
N ASP A 186 -33.98 -29.76 17.45
CA ASP A 186 -34.11 -30.79 16.41
C ASP A 186 -32.79 -31.10 15.73
N LEU A 187 -32.01 -30.05 15.44
CA LEU A 187 -30.68 -30.18 14.84
C LEU A 187 -29.73 -30.94 15.79
N ASN A 188 -29.75 -30.63 17.08
CA ASN A 188 -28.95 -31.33 18.10
C ASN A 188 -29.33 -32.81 18.21
N VAL A 189 -30.62 -33.13 18.21
CA VAL A 189 -31.09 -34.54 18.22
C VAL A 189 -30.61 -35.30 16.98
N ARG A 190 -30.68 -34.69 15.79
CA ARG A 190 -30.19 -35.31 14.55
C ARG A 190 -28.68 -35.49 14.56
N ALA A 191 -27.91 -34.48 15.01
CA ALA A 191 -26.47 -34.58 15.15
C ALA A 191 -26.05 -35.70 16.09
N ASN A 192 -26.71 -35.83 17.26
CA ASN A 192 -26.46 -36.90 18.22
C ASN A 192 -26.77 -38.27 17.66
N ARG A 193 -27.86 -38.44 16.90
CA ARG A 193 -28.17 -39.72 16.24
C ARG A 193 -27.09 -40.14 15.26
N ILE A 194 -26.58 -39.21 14.47
CA ILE A 194 -25.46 -39.46 13.54
C ILE A 194 -24.20 -39.84 14.32
N ALA A 195 -23.88 -39.13 15.39
CA ALA A 195 -22.72 -39.41 16.23
C ALA A 195 -22.78 -40.80 16.85
N TRP A 196 -23.95 -41.24 17.33
CA TRP A 196 -24.16 -42.59 17.84
C TRP A 196 -24.00 -43.66 16.76
N SER A 197 -24.51 -43.42 15.56
CA SER A 197 -24.34 -44.31 14.42
C SER A 197 -22.88 -44.47 14.02
N LEU A 198 -22.11 -43.37 13.97
CA LEU A 198 -20.67 -43.39 13.68
C LEU A 198 -19.88 -44.12 14.76
N ARG A 199 -20.20 -43.92 16.04
CA ARG A 199 -19.57 -44.64 17.14
C ARG A 199 -19.85 -46.15 17.08
N ALA A 200 -21.08 -46.56 16.74
CA ALA A 200 -21.43 -47.97 16.56
C ALA A 200 -20.65 -48.63 15.40
N SER A 201 -20.16 -47.83 14.44
CA SER A 201 -19.34 -48.30 13.33
C SER A 201 -17.83 -48.31 13.66
N ASN A 202 -17.43 -48.25 14.94
CA ASN A 202 -16.05 -48.27 15.42
C ASN A 202 -15.13 -47.18 14.87
N LEU A 203 -15.67 -46.04 14.41
CA LEU A 203 -14.87 -44.88 14.05
C LEU A 203 -14.34 -44.22 15.32
N GLN A 204 -13.01 -44.21 15.46
CA GLN A 204 -12.32 -43.52 16.55
C GLN A 204 -12.12 -42.05 16.17
N PRO A 205 -12.24 -41.11 17.11
CA PRO A 205 -11.82 -39.74 16.87
C PRO A 205 -10.29 -39.69 16.66
N ASN A 206 -9.83 -38.92 15.68
CA ASN A 206 -8.40 -38.61 15.50
C ASN A 206 -7.89 -37.71 16.61
#